data_c2c1a8933b992b88cd94799e9c96ec58
#
_entry.id   c2c1a8933b992b88cd94799e9c96ec58
#
_cell.length_a   1.000
_cell.length_b   1.000
_cell.length_c   1.000
_cell.angle_alpha   90.00
_cell.angle_beta   90.00
_cell.angle_gamma   90.00
#
_symmetry.space_group_name_H-M   'P 1'
#
loop_
_entity.id
_entity.type
_entity.pdbx_description
1 polymer ?
#
loop_
_entity_poly.entity_id
_entity_poly.type
_entity_poly.pdbx_seq_one_letter_code
_entity_poly.pdbx_strand_id
1 'polypeptide(L)'
;MIKTIDSTNGVLRFAFKDAIKNLELDKKRDSLIFLHFSYSGNRFKYSTSYKSCFNDWDFDKQRIKQTKTNIINAIEVNEYLSNLEIAVKKEYSRLIAENKIVNNEVLKKFIDNFLLKDVVIDNSKPITFFDFCENFLELKSKEISIITKRSYKQTLFKVKNYGIENNEKINYNTFDKVFVINFIEYLKENNFAHNTISKHLKNLKTFLVEINQKRLIENKDFNLKDFNLTPVETTAIYLNENELKQMLDLDLSDKKHYELARDIFLIGCYTGQRVSDYNGLTKESIKKINDRDYFSIKQKKTGNKVDCYITKEINQIMSLRYNCEPPKKILEKDLNKYIKKIGEILNFDEKIECIIKKGIQEKKEYIPKYKLIHSHTARRSFCTNMYLKKMPMFDIMLFSGHKTESEFRKYIRIDGEQRASNIVDLGYFD
;
A
#
# COMPACT_ATOMS: atom_id res chain seq x y z
N MET A 1 -16.44 -63.30 2.78
CA MET A 1 -16.89 -62.33 3.81
C MET A 1 -16.80 -60.93 3.16
N ILE A 2 -17.96 -60.46 2.73
CA ILE A 2 -18.11 -59.10 2.18
C ILE A 2 -18.15 -58.16 3.39
N LYS A 3 -17.11 -57.38 3.61
CA LYS A 3 -17.16 -56.29 4.59
C LYS A 3 -18.17 -55.26 4.13
N THR A 4 -19.28 -55.18 4.83
CA THR A 4 -20.25 -54.08 4.72
C THR A 4 -19.52 -52.77 4.92
N ILE A 5 -19.49 -51.97 3.88
CA ILE A 5 -18.99 -50.59 3.95
C ILE A 5 -20.04 -49.82 4.73
N ASP A 6 -19.75 -49.54 6.01
CA ASP A 6 -20.51 -48.56 6.78
C ASP A 6 -20.43 -47.23 6.03
N SER A 7 -21.53 -46.83 5.42
CA SER A 7 -21.71 -45.52 4.81
C SER A 7 -21.84 -44.48 5.92
N THR A 8 -20.70 -44.12 6.52
CA THR A 8 -20.63 -42.99 7.45
C THR A 8 -20.77 -41.73 6.63
N ASN A 9 -22.02 -41.24 6.51
CA ASN A 9 -22.27 -39.88 6.10
C ASN A 9 -21.41 -38.97 6.96
N GLY A 10 -20.48 -38.24 6.34
CA GLY A 10 -19.56 -37.35 7.09
C GLY A 10 -20.37 -36.33 7.91
N VAL A 11 -19.94 -36.11 9.15
CA VAL A 11 -20.57 -35.15 10.08
C VAL A 11 -19.86 -33.81 9.98
N LEU A 12 -20.60 -32.78 9.54
CA LEU A 12 -20.09 -31.42 9.46
C LEU A 12 -20.71 -30.54 10.55
N ARG A 13 -19.88 -29.72 11.20
CA ARG A 13 -20.31 -28.77 12.22
C ARG A 13 -19.45 -27.49 12.16
N PHE A 14 -20.03 -26.37 12.62
CA PHE A 14 -19.29 -25.15 12.85
C PHE A 14 -19.06 -24.93 14.35
N ALA A 15 -17.86 -24.51 14.71
CA ALA A 15 -17.49 -24.23 16.09
C ALA A 15 -16.45 -23.12 16.17
N PHE A 16 -16.33 -22.49 17.32
CA PHE A 16 -15.29 -21.49 17.57
C PHE A 16 -13.89 -22.12 17.59
N LYS A 17 -12.89 -21.31 17.22
CA LYS A 17 -11.47 -21.64 17.37
C LYS A 17 -11.12 -21.80 18.84
N ASP A 18 -11.58 -20.86 19.66
CA ASP A 18 -11.28 -20.81 21.08
C ASP A 18 -12.22 -21.74 21.86
N ALA A 19 -11.74 -22.28 22.97
CA ALA A 19 -12.53 -23.15 23.83
C ALA A 19 -13.73 -22.38 24.42
N ILE A 20 -14.90 -23.02 24.43
CA ILE A 20 -16.15 -22.40 24.91
C ILE A 20 -16.00 -21.85 26.33
N LYS A 21 -15.31 -22.57 27.22
CA LYS A 21 -15.02 -22.11 28.61
C LYS A 21 -14.35 -20.75 28.66
N ASN A 22 -13.44 -20.44 27.72
CA ASN A 22 -12.75 -19.17 27.66
C ASN A 22 -13.64 -18.05 27.12
N LEU A 23 -14.57 -18.38 26.23
CA LEU A 23 -15.54 -17.42 25.66
C LEU A 23 -16.70 -17.15 26.63
N GLU A 24 -16.99 -18.05 27.54
CA GLU A 24 -17.97 -17.83 28.64
C GLU A 24 -17.49 -16.79 29.63
N LEU A 25 -16.16 -16.66 29.82
CA LEU A 25 -15.55 -15.67 30.73
C LEU A 25 -15.62 -14.26 30.13
N ASP A 26 -15.53 -14.14 28.79
CA ASP A 26 -15.70 -12.87 28.07
C ASP A 26 -16.63 -13.08 26.87
N LYS A 27 -17.93 -13.00 27.14
CA LYS A 27 -19.00 -13.31 26.19
C LYS A 27 -19.09 -12.37 24.96
N LYS A 28 -18.38 -11.26 25.00
CA LYS A 28 -18.31 -10.29 23.88
C LYS A 28 -17.04 -10.43 23.05
N ARG A 29 -16.10 -11.25 23.49
CA ARG A 29 -14.85 -11.51 22.76
C ARG A 29 -15.14 -12.27 21.47
N ASP A 30 -14.63 -11.74 20.36
CA ASP A 30 -14.71 -12.39 19.05
C ASP A 30 -13.77 -13.58 18.93
N SER A 31 -14.29 -14.69 18.43
CA SER A 31 -13.53 -15.88 18.06
C SER A 31 -13.82 -16.28 16.60
N LEU A 32 -12.80 -16.82 15.93
CA LEU A 32 -12.94 -17.34 14.57
C LEU A 32 -13.86 -18.56 14.54
N ILE A 33 -14.75 -18.63 13.56
CA ILE A 33 -15.60 -19.77 13.26
C ILE A 33 -14.83 -20.75 12.38
N PHE A 34 -14.79 -22.01 12.77
CA PHE A 34 -14.17 -23.10 12.02
C PHE A 34 -15.22 -24.12 11.57
N LEU A 35 -15.07 -24.58 10.35
CA LEU A 35 -15.71 -25.79 9.85
C LEU A 35 -14.94 -27.01 10.36
N HIS A 36 -15.64 -27.96 10.99
CA HIS A 36 -15.13 -29.28 11.36
C HIS A 36 -15.91 -30.33 10.57
N PHE A 37 -15.21 -31.17 9.85
CA PHE A 37 -15.80 -32.28 9.11
C PHE A 37 -15.15 -33.59 9.49
N SER A 38 -15.93 -34.52 10.03
CA SER A 38 -15.49 -35.86 10.43
C SER A 38 -16.01 -36.87 9.42
N TYR A 39 -15.11 -37.65 8.81
CA TYR A 39 -15.46 -38.62 7.77
C TYR A 39 -14.50 -39.80 7.81
N SER A 40 -14.99 -41.01 7.67
CA SER A 40 -14.20 -42.26 7.59
C SER A 40 -13.02 -42.33 8.60
N GLY A 41 -13.26 -41.93 9.86
CA GLY A 41 -12.23 -41.88 10.92
C GLY A 41 -11.27 -40.68 10.86
N ASN A 42 -11.36 -39.84 9.83
CA ASN A 42 -10.56 -38.63 9.69
C ASN A 42 -11.26 -37.39 10.25
N ARG A 43 -10.47 -36.41 10.67
CA ARG A 43 -10.96 -35.10 11.09
C ARG A 43 -10.34 -34.00 10.23
N PHE A 44 -11.20 -33.24 9.57
CA PHE A 44 -10.82 -32.08 8.78
C PHE A 44 -11.27 -30.80 9.49
N LYS A 45 -10.41 -29.78 9.47
CA LYS A 45 -10.67 -28.48 10.08
C LYS A 45 -10.30 -27.37 9.10
N TYR A 46 -11.22 -26.42 8.89
CA TYR A 46 -11.02 -25.29 7.97
C TYR A 46 -11.49 -23.98 8.60
N SER A 47 -10.74 -22.89 8.42
CA SER A 47 -11.11 -21.56 8.93
C SER A 47 -12.05 -20.87 7.95
N THR A 48 -13.21 -20.42 8.42
CA THR A 48 -14.16 -19.67 7.59
C THR A 48 -13.77 -18.22 7.41
N SER A 49 -12.74 -17.71 8.14
CA SER A 49 -12.35 -16.32 8.24
C SER A 49 -13.38 -15.38 8.92
N TYR A 50 -14.59 -15.85 9.16
CA TYR A 50 -15.60 -15.11 9.92
C TYR A 50 -15.42 -15.27 11.42
N LYS A 51 -15.86 -14.26 12.16
CA LYS A 51 -15.81 -14.23 13.62
C LYS A 51 -17.19 -13.98 14.19
N SER A 52 -17.41 -14.47 15.40
CA SER A 52 -18.56 -14.13 16.22
C SER A 52 -18.19 -14.26 17.70
N CYS A 53 -19.02 -13.71 18.58
CA CYS A 53 -18.86 -13.83 20.02
C CYS A 53 -19.86 -14.85 20.63
N PHE A 54 -19.62 -15.23 21.88
CA PHE A 54 -20.47 -16.21 22.58
C PHE A 54 -21.95 -15.77 22.65
N ASN A 55 -22.20 -14.49 22.91
CA ASN A 55 -23.56 -13.98 23.02
C ASN A 55 -24.36 -14.05 21.72
N ASP A 56 -23.68 -13.85 20.59
CA ASP A 56 -24.30 -13.80 19.27
C ASP A 56 -24.36 -15.14 18.57
N TRP A 57 -23.85 -16.23 19.19
CA TRP A 57 -23.82 -17.55 18.59
C TRP A 57 -24.95 -18.43 19.10
N ASP A 58 -25.67 -19.06 18.18
CA ASP A 58 -26.64 -20.13 18.46
C ASP A 58 -25.90 -21.48 18.37
N PHE A 59 -25.67 -22.10 19.51
CA PHE A 59 -24.92 -23.37 19.60
C PHE A 59 -25.67 -24.54 19.01
N ASP A 60 -27.00 -24.54 19.03
CA ASP A 60 -27.84 -25.61 18.47
C ASP A 60 -27.88 -25.56 16.95
N LYS A 61 -28.10 -24.37 16.40
CA LYS A 61 -28.13 -24.13 14.96
C LYS A 61 -26.76 -23.96 14.34
N GLN A 62 -25.73 -23.68 15.17
CA GLN A 62 -24.37 -23.35 14.73
C GLN A 62 -24.33 -22.17 13.76
N ARG A 63 -25.05 -21.11 14.09
CA ARG A 63 -25.24 -19.91 13.30
C ARG A 63 -25.24 -18.65 14.19
N ILE A 64 -25.01 -17.51 13.58
CA ILE A 64 -25.12 -16.22 14.28
C ILE A 64 -26.59 -15.90 14.52
N LYS A 65 -26.95 -15.53 15.75
CA LYS A 65 -28.31 -15.05 16.10
C LYS A 65 -28.59 -13.74 15.36
N GLN A 66 -29.77 -13.64 14.77
CA GLN A 66 -30.22 -12.41 14.11
C GLN A 66 -30.82 -11.47 15.17
N THR A 67 -30.09 -10.41 15.49
CA THR A 67 -30.53 -9.35 16.41
C THR A 67 -30.75 -8.04 15.65
N LYS A 68 -31.46 -7.08 16.24
CA LYS A 68 -31.68 -5.77 15.58
C LYS A 68 -30.39 -5.02 15.24
N THR A 69 -29.31 -5.30 15.95
CA THR A 69 -28.00 -4.61 15.81
C THR A 69 -27.06 -5.30 14.81
N ASN A 70 -27.25 -6.59 14.49
CA ASN A 70 -26.35 -7.37 13.66
C ASN A 70 -27.02 -8.10 12.50
N ILE A 71 -28.29 -7.82 12.20
CA ILE A 71 -29.12 -8.62 11.27
C ILE A 71 -28.48 -8.80 9.89
N ILE A 72 -27.90 -7.76 9.32
CA ILE A 72 -27.28 -7.80 7.98
C ILE A 72 -26.05 -8.73 7.99
N ASN A 73 -25.16 -8.53 8.95
CA ASN A 73 -23.95 -9.36 9.10
C ASN A 73 -24.31 -10.82 9.42
N ALA A 74 -25.32 -11.06 10.27
CA ALA A 74 -25.78 -12.39 10.62
C ALA A 74 -26.39 -13.14 9.43
N ILE A 75 -27.17 -12.46 8.57
CA ILE A 75 -27.72 -13.05 7.34
C ILE A 75 -26.59 -13.45 6.40
N GLU A 76 -25.68 -12.55 6.09
CA GLU A 76 -24.54 -12.79 5.19
C GLU A 76 -23.68 -13.97 5.66
N VAL A 77 -23.26 -13.96 6.93
CA VAL A 77 -22.42 -15.02 7.46
C VAL A 77 -23.15 -16.36 7.51
N ASN A 78 -24.43 -16.38 7.92
CA ASN A 78 -25.20 -17.60 7.98
C ASN A 78 -25.47 -18.22 6.60
N GLU A 79 -25.69 -17.38 5.60
CA GLU A 79 -25.82 -17.82 4.21
C GLU A 79 -24.51 -18.43 3.70
N TYR A 80 -23.38 -17.77 3.94
CA TYR A 80 -22.05 -18.31 3.64
C TYR A 80 -21.80 -19.66 4.31
N LEU A 81 -22.08 -19.79 5.62
CA LEU A 81 -21.89 -21.06 6.34
C LEU A 81 -22.78 -22.17 5.75
N SER A 82 -24.02 -21.86 5.37
CA SER A 82 -24.94 -22.82 4.78
C SER A 82 -24.49 -23.28 3.38
N ASN A 83 -24.04 -22.35 2.54
CA ASN A 83 -23.51 -22.66 1.22
C ASN A 83 -22.25 -23.53 1.31
N LEU A 84 -21.34 -23.20 2.23
CA LEU A 84 -20.13 -23.99 2.47
C LEU A 84 -20.45 -25.40 2.96
N GLU A 85 -21.44 -25.56 3.87
CA GLU A 85 -21.90 -26.85 4.37
C GLU A 85 -22.44 -27.72 3.25
N ILE A 86 -23.32 -27.17 2.41
CA ILE A 86 -23.94 -27.89 1.26
C ILE A 86 -22.84 -28.31 0.27
N ALA A 87 -21.91 -27.39 -0.06
CA ALA A 87 -20.85 -27.66 -1.02
C ALA A 87 -19.91 -28.78 -0.58
N VAL A 88 -19.46 -28.75 0.69
CA VAL A 88 -18.57 -29.79 1.23
C VAL A 88 -19.26 -31.16 1.29
N LYS A 89 -20.49 -31.20 1.73
CA LYS A 89 -21.27 -32.45 1.75
C LYS A 89 -21.47 -33.01 0.34
N LYS A 90 -21.83 -32.16 -0.62
CA LYS A 90 -22.03 -32.55 -2.03
C LYS A 90 -20.76 -33.09 -2.66
N GLU A 91 -19.62 -32.40 -2.45
CA GLU A 91 -18.32 -32.83 -2.99
C GLU A 91 -17.87 -34.15 -2.35
N TYR A 92 -18.03 -34.30 -1.04
CA TYR A 92 -17.72 -35.55 -0.36
C TYR A 92 -18.53 -36.72 -0.94
N SER A 93 -19.86 -36.55 -1.09
CA SER A 93 -20.72 -37.56 -1.68
C SER A 93 -20.34 -37.90 -3.12
N ARG A 94 -19.94 -36.87 -3.92
CA ARG A 94 -19.46 -37.07 -5.30
C ARG A 94 -18.18 -37.91 -5.34
N LEU A 95 -17.20 -37.57 -4.48
CA LEU A 95 -15.94 -38.29 -4.43
C LEU A 95 -16.10 -39.75 -4.02
N ILE A 96 -16.98 -40.01 -3.06
CA ILE A 96 -17.31 -41.38 -2.64
C ILE A 96 -17.99 -42.13 -3.79
N ALA A 97 -18.98 -41.52 -4.46
CA ALA A 97 -19.68 -42.13 -5.60
C ALA A 97 -18.76 -42.45 -6.78
N GLU A 98 -17.73 -41.62 -7.00
CA GLU A 98 -16.69 -41.80 -8.02
C GLU A 98 -15.51 -42.72 -7.57
N ASN A 99 -15.59 -43.34 -6.40
CA ASN A 99 -14.53 -44.15 -5.79
C ASN A 99 -13.14 -43.41 -5.74
N LYS A 100 -13.18 -42.10 -5.56
CA LYS A 100 -11.95 -41.28 -5.46
C LYS A 100 -11.45 -41.19 -4.03
N ILE A 101 -10.13 -41.03 -3.86
CA ILE A 101 -9.52 -40.87 -2.55
C ILE A 101 -9.96 -39.55 -1.93
N VAL A 102 -10.54 -39.60 -0.73
CA VAL A 102 -10.88 -38.43 0.07
C VAL A 102 -9.86 -38.27 1.17
N ASN A 103 -9.16 -37.14 1.17
CA ASN A 103 -8.23 -36.74 2.24
C ASN A 103 -8.35 -35.24 2.54
N ASN A 104 -7.71 -34.79 3.61
CA ASN A 104 -7.79 -33.39 4.05
C ASN A 104 -7.25 -32.40 3.01
N GLU A 105 -6.28 -32.78 2.19
CA GLU A 105 -5.73 -31.92 1.13
C GLU A 105 -6.73 -31.73 -0.02
N VAL A 106 -7.39 -32.80 -0.43
CA VAL A 106 -8.43 -32.76 -1.48
C VAL A 106 -9.58 -31.87 -1.03
N LEU A 107 -10.07 -32.05 0.20
CA LEU A 107 -11.13 -31.23 0.78
C LEU A 107 -10.70 -29.77 0.93
N LYS A 108 -9.50 -29.51 1.38
CA LYS A 108 -8.95 -28.14 1.49
C LYS A 108 -8.90 -27.49 0.11
N LYS A 109 -8.29 -28.15 -0.88
CA LYS A 109 -8.18 -27.65 -2.25
C LYS A 109 -9.55 -27.41 -2.88
N PHE A 110 -10.52 -28.30 -2.60
CA PHE A 110 -11.90 -28.10 -3.05
C PHE A 110 -12.49 -26.83 -2.41
N ILE A 111 -12.39 -26.66 -1.08
CA ILE A 111 -12.93 -25.48 -0.40
C ILE A 111 -12.22 -24.22 -0.85
N ASP A 112 -10.90 -24.23 -0.97
CA ASP A 112 -10.13 -23.09 -1.48
C ASP A 112 -10.59 -22.73 -2.90
N ASN A 113 -10.84 -23.71 -3.77
CA ASN A 113 -11.38 -23.49 -5.10
C ASN A 113 -12.87 -23.12 -5.09
N PHE A 114 -13.65 -23.64 -4.17
CA PHE A 114 -15.09 -23.31 -4.00
C PHE A 114 -15.19 -21.87 -3.49
N LEU A 115 -14.42 -21.44 -2.51
CA LEU A 115 -14.36 -20.06 -2.03
C LEU A 115 -13.75 -19.11 -3.08
N LEU A 116 -12.90 -19.62 -3.95
CA LEU A 116 -12.47 -18.91 -5.17
C LEU A 116 -13.57 -18.94 -6.25
N LYS A 117 -14.49 -19.93 -6.21
CA LYS A 117 -15.65 -20.06 -7.11
C LYS A 117 -16.93 -19.46 -6.55
N ASP A 118 -17.07 -19.27 -5.23
CA ASP A 118 -18.15 -18.48 -4.62
C ASP A 118 -17.94 -16.96 -4.74
N VAL A 119 -16.81 -16.54 -5.30
CA VAL A 119 -16.69 -15.38 -6.16
C VAL A 119 -17.17 -15.68 -7.59
N VAL A 120 -17.71 -16.87 -7.85
CA VAL A 120 -18.39 -17.28 -9.08
C VAL A 120 -19.86 -17.52 -8.78
N ILE A 121 -20.67 -16.45 -9.03
CA ILE A 121 -21.74 -16.54 -10.00
C ILE A 121 -22.96 -17.31 -9.50
N ASP A 122 -23.91 -16.57 -9.03
CA ASP A 122 -25.27 -16.76 -9.52
C ASP A 122 -25.20 -16.82 -11.07
N ASN A 123 -25.22 -18.00 -11.64
CA ASN A 123 -25.16 -18.26 -13.09
C ASN A 123 -26.36 -17.65 -13.87
N SER A 124 -27.18 -16.82 -13.22
CA SER A 124 -28.27 -16.08 -13.87
C SER A 124 -27.90 -14.65 -14.25
N LYS A 125 -26.76 -14.08 -13.73
CA LYS A 125 -26.28 -12.77 -14.17
C LYS A 125 -24.77 -12.79 -14.39
N PRO A 126 -24.28 -12.43 -15.57
CA PRO A 126 -22.83 -12.32 -15.82
C PRO A 126 -22.23 -11.29 -14.84
N ILE A 127 -21.14 -11.66 -14.16
CA ILE A 127 -20.39 -10.75 -13.27
C ILE A 127 -20.04 -9.50 -14.06
N THR A 128 -20.42 -8.35 -13.53
CA THR A 128 -20.06 -7.08 -14.19
C THR A 128 -18.56 -6.80 -14.03
N PHE A 129 -18.03 -5.93 -14.88
CA PHE A 129 -16.65 -5.46 -14.76
C PHE A 129 -16.34 -4.92 -13.36
N PHE A 130 -17.25 -4.13 -12.77
CA PHE A 130 -17.04 -3.53 -11.45
C PHE A 130 -17.07 -4.58 -10.33
N ASP A 131 -18.01 -5.53 -10.38
CA ASP A 131 -18.06 -6.63 -9.39
C ASP A 131 -16.78 -7.46 -9.43
N PHE A 132 -16.28 -7.74 -10.63
CA PHE A 132 -14.99 -8.43 -10.79
C PHE A 132 -13.84 -7.66 -10.13
N CYS A 133 -13.76 -6.33 -10.38
CA CYS A 133 -12.71 -5.50 -9.83
C CYS A 133 -12.79 -5.39 -8.29
N GLU A 134 -14.00 -5.31 -7.73
CA GLU A 134 -14.20 -5.29 -6.28
C GLU A 134 -13.77 -6.61 -5.65
N ASN A 135 -14.18 -7.72 -6.22
CA ASN A 135 -13.76 -9.05 -5.79
C ASN A 135 -12.25 -9.24 -5.86
N PHE A 136 -11.61 -8.79 -6.94
CA PHE A 136 -10.15 -8.78 -7.06
C PHE A 136 -9.49 -7.99 -5.93
N LEU A 137 -10.03 -6.83 -5.57
CA LEU A 137 -9.50 -6.02 -4.47
C LEU A 137 -9.70 -6.67 -3.10
N GLU A 138 -10.78 -7.40 -2.90
CA GLU A 138 -10.99 -8.17 -1.67
C GLU A 138 -9.95 -9.29 -1.54
N LEU A 139 -9.75 -10.08 -2.60
CA LEU A 139 -8.74 -11.14 -2.63
C LEU A 139 -7.33 -10.62 -2.38
N LYS A 140 -6.97 -9.49 -3.02
CA LYS A 140 -5.67 -8.83 -2.88
C LYS A 140 -5.52 -8.03 -1.57
N SER A 141 -6.55 -7.91 -0.77
CA SER A 141 -6.57 -7.02 0.42
C SER A 141 -5.49 -7.34 1.46
N LYS A 142 -5.01 -8.58 1.52
CA LYS A 142 -3.92 -9.02 2.42
C LYS A 142 -2.52 -8.74 1.86
N GLU A 143 -2.41 -8.58 0.54
CA GLU A 143 -1.14 -8.41 -0.17
C GLU A 143 -0.81 -6.94 -0.43
N ILE A 144 -1.82 -6.08 -0.51
CA ILE A 144 -1.66 -4.66 -0.83
C ILE A 144 -1.91 -3.76 0.38
N SER A 145 -1.22 -2.63 0.41
CA SER A 145 -1.44 -1.63 1.46
C SER A 145 -2.84 -0.99 1.36
N ILE A 146 -3.37 -0.52 2.50
CA ILE A 146 -4.64 0.24 2.54
C ILE A 146 -4.61 1.45 1.59
N ILE A 147 -3.46 2.12 1.46
CA ILE A 147 -3.27 3.26 0.54
C ILE A 147 -3.38 2.80 -0.91
N THR A 148 -2.81 1.66 -1.26
CA THR A 148 -2.90 1.07 -2.60
C THR A 148 -4.34 0.66 -2.91
N LYS A 149 -5.03 -0.03 -1.98
CA LYS A 149 -6.45 -0.40 -2.12
C LYS A 149 -7.33 0.84 -2.37
N ARG A 150 -7.10 1.91 -1.59
CA ARG A 150 -7.80 3.20 -1.78
C ARG A 150 -7.54 3.81 -3.15
N SER A 151 -6.29 3.76 -3.63
CA SER A 151 -5.93 4.26 -4.96
C SER A 151 -6.64 3.50 -6.09
N TYR A 152 -6.76 2.18 -5.99
CA TYR A 152 -7.52 1.36 -6.93
C TYR A 152 -9.01 1.71 -6.91
N LYS A 153 -9.63 1.78 -5.74
CA LYS A 153 -11.05 2.19 -5.61
C LYS A 153 -11.32 3.57 -6.21
N GLN A 154 -10.41 4.53 -6.02
CA GLN A 154 -10.51 5.84 -6.67
C GLN A 154 -10.48 5.74 -8.20
N THR A 155 -9.67 4.85 -8.76
CA THR A 155 -9.63 4.64 -10.22
C THR A 155 -10.95 4.05 -10.72
N LEU A 156 -11.49 3.02 -10.08
CA LEU A 156 -12.77 2.43 -10.44
C LEU A 156 -13.91 3.45 -10.37
N PHE A 157 -13.90 4.30 -9.33
CA PHE A 157 -14.87 5.39 -9.22
C PHE A 157 -14.78 6.38 -10.39
N LYS A 158 -13.56 6.70 -10.88
CA LYS A 158 -13.39 7.56 -12.06
C LYS A 158 -13.88 6.90 -13.35
N VAL A 159 -13.61 5.61 -13.54
CA VAL A 159 -14.13 4.85 -14.68
C VAL A 159 -15.66 4.77 -14.65
N LYS A 160 -16.25 4.56 -13.46
CA LYS A 160 -17.71 4.55 -13.30
C LYS A 160 -18.35 5.89 -13.65
N ASN A 161 -17.76 7.01 -13.17
CA ASN A 161 -18.27 8.35 -13.46
C ASN A 161 -18.14 8.69 -14.94
N TYR A 162 -17.00 8.32 -15.58
CA TYR A 162 -16.84 8.45 -17.02
C TYR A 162 -17.99 7.79 -17.79
N GLY A 163 -18.31 6.54 -17.44
CA GLY A 163 -19.42 5.83 -18.10
C GLY A 163 -20.77 6.52 -17.89
N ILE A 164 -21.04 7.06 -16.69
CA ILE A 164 -22.29 7.77 -16.38
C ILE A 164 -22.37 9.07 -17.18
N GLU A 165 -21.31 9.88 -17.18
CA GLU A 165 -21.30 11.21 -17.84
C GLU A 165 -21.35 11.10 -19.36
N ASN A 166 -20.82 10.02 -19.95
CA ASN A 166 -20.83 9.78 -21.41
C ASN A 166 -21.94 8.84 -21.87
N ASN A 167 -22.89 8.44 -20.99
CA ASN A 167 -23.92 7.46 -21.30
C ASN A 167 -23.37 6.12 -21.85
N GLU A 168 -22.17 5.74 -21.42
CA GLU A 168 -21.46 4.55 -21.85
C GLU A 168 -21.54 3.45 -20.79
N LYS A 169 -22.07 2.27 -21.14
CA LYS A 169 -22.12 1.11 -20.25
C LYS A 169 -20.76 0.43 -20.23
N ILE A 170 -20.03 0.63 -19.14
CA ILE A 170 -18.71 0.00 -18.93
C ILE A 170 -18.86 -1.50 -18.71
N ASN A 171 -18.22 -2.28 -19.58
CA ASN A 171 -18.16 -3.74 -19.54
C ASN A 171 -16.75 -4.22 -19.94
N TYR A 172 -16.53 -5.54 -20.03
CA TYR A 172 -15.21 -6.09 -20.36
C TYR A 172 -14.69 -5.68 -21.74
N ASN A 173 -15.56 -5.41 -22.70
CA ASN A 173 -15.22 -5.09 -24.08
C ASN A 173 -15.11 -3.59 -24.36
N THR A 174 -15.33 -2.74 -23.33
CA THR A 174 -15.22 -1.28 -23.44
C THR A 174 -13.76 -0.83 -23.67
N PHE A 175 -12.80 -1.59 -23.20
CA PHE A 175 -11.42 -1.16 -23.01
C PHE A 175 -10.55 -1.33 -24.26
N ASP A 176 -10.69 -0.45 -25.23
CA ASP A 176 -9.85 -0.34 -26.41
C ASP A 176 -9.06 0.98 -26.42
N LYS A 177 -8.37 1.24 -27.51
CA LYS A 177 -7.58 2.48 -27.70
C LYS A 177 -8.47 3.72 -27.69
N VAL A 178 -9.70 3.64 -28.22
CA VAL A 178 -10.64 4.77 -28.27
C VAL A 178 -11.08 5.13 -26.84
N PHE A 179 -11.44 4.12 -26.04
CA PHE A 179 -11.71 4.33 -24.61
C PHE A 179 -10.56 5.04 -23.91
N VAL A 180 -9.31 4.60 -24.13
CA VAL A 180 -8.13 5.20 -23.46
C VAL A 180 -8.01 6.68 -23.81
N ILE A 181 -8.15 7.04 -25.08
CA ILE A 181 -8.08 8.45 -25.55
C ILE A 181 -9.17 9.28 -24.86
N ASN A 182 -10.41 8.84 -24.95
CA ASN A 182 -11.56 9.54 -24.38
C ASN A 182 -11.48 9.65 -22.84
N PHE A 183 -11.02 8.60 -22.17
CA PHE A 183 -10.86 8.61 -20.72
C PHE A 183 -9.73 9.55 -20.26
N ILE A 184 -8.63 9.66 -21.03
CA ILE A 184 -7.58 10.65 -20.78
C ILE A 184 -8.13 12.07 -20.93
N GLU A 185 -8.91 12.35 -22.00
CA GLU A 185 -9.52 13.66 -22.23
C GLU A 185 -10.50 14.02 -21.12
N TYR A 186 -11.39 13.10 -20.75
CA TYR A 186 -12.28 13.25 -19.61
C TYR A 186 -11.53 13.62 -18.31
N LEU A 187 -10.42 12.92 -18.00
CA LEU A 187 -9.63 13.25 -16.82
C LEU A 187 -8.93 14.61 -16.95
N LYS A 188 -8.51 15.03 -18.15
CA LYS A 188 -7.95 16.36 -18.39
C LYS A 188 -8.98 17.47 -18.19
N GLU A 189 -10.19 17.30 -18.71
CA GLU A 189 -11.31 18.23 -18.53
C GLU A 189 -11.68 18.38 -17.05
N ASN A 190 -11.59 17.28 -16.29
CA ASN A 190 -11.73 17.28 -14.85
C ASN A 190 -10.49 17.81 -14.10
N ASN A 191 -9.57 18.51 -14.77
CA ASN A 191 -8.39 19.18 -14.21
C ASN A 191 -7.41 18.24 -13.46
N PHE A 192 -7.31 16.95 -13.84
CA PHE A 192 -6.30 16.06 -13.27
C PHE A 192 -4.92 16.36 -13.83
N ALA A 193 -3.90 16.31 -12.96
CA ALA A 193 -2.51 16.42 -13.37
C ALA A 193 -2.08 15.17 -14.20
N HIS A 194 -1.19 15.38 -15.18
CA HIS A 194 -0.72 14.32 -16.09
C HIS A 194 -0.27 13.03 -15.37
N ASN A 195 0.54 13.17 -14.30
CA ASN A 195 1.00 12.02 -13.54
C ASN A 195 -0.11 11.31 -12.74
N THR A 196 -1.19 12.04 -12.40
CA THR A 196 -2.37 11.45 -11.78
C THR A 196 -3.16 10.64 -12.81
N ILE A 197 -3.29 11.13 -14.04
CA ILE A 197 -3.90 10.40 -15.16
C ILE A 197 -3.10 9.13 -15.45
N SER A 198 -1.77 9.23 -15.59
CA SER A 198 -0.89 8.08 -15.76
C SER A 198 -1.06 7.03 -14.66
N LYS A 199 -1.20 7.47 -13.41
CA LYS A 199 -1.46 6.58 -12.26
C LYS A 199 -2.82 5.87 -12.40
N HIS A 200 -3.89 6.57 -12.82
CA HIS A 200 -5.20 5.95 -13.02
C HIS A 200 -5.15 4.90 -14.13
N LEU A 201 -4.51 5.18 -15.26
CA LEU A 201 -4.33 4.20 -16.34
C LEU A 201 -3.53 2.98 -15.87
N LYS A 202 -2.44 3.19 -15.12
CA LYS A 202 -1.65 2.09 -14.54
C LYS A 202 -2.47 1.22 -13.58
N ASN A 203 -3.31 1.84 -12.74
CA ASN A 203 -4.19 1.12 -11.85
C ASN A 203 -5.23 0.31 -12.62
N LEU A 204 -5.86 0.91 -13.64
CA LEU A 204 -6.82 0.23 -14.49
C LEU A 204 -6.19 -0.96 -15.23
N LYS A 205 -4.99 -0.75 -15.77
CA LYS A 205 -4.22 -1.81 -16.41
C LYS A 205 -4.02 -3.03 -15.50
N THR A 206 -3.84 -2.84 -14.19
CA THR A 206 -3.68 -3.95 -13.24
C THR A 206 -4.91 -4.87 -13.23
N PHE A 207 -6.12 -4.31 -13.27
CA PHE A 207 -7.34 -5.10 -13.39
C PHE A 207 -7.47 -5.77 -14.75
N LEU A 208 -7.17 -5.02 -15.82
CA LEU A 208 -7.28 -5.52 -17.19
C LEU A 208 -6.32 -6.67 -17.49
N VAL A 209 -5.13 -6.68 -16.87
CA VAL A 209 -4.20 -7.83 -16.96
C VAL A 209 -4.87 -9.09 -16.41
N GLU A 210 -5.46 -9.01 -15.23
CA GLU A 210 -6.14 -10.16 -14.60
C GLU A 210 -7.37 -10.62 -15.39
N ILE A 211 -8.18 -9.67 -15.86
CA ILE A 211 -9.38 -9.93 -16.68
C ILE A 211 -8.98 -10.62 -18.00
N ASN A 212 -7.92 -10.13 -18.64
CA ASN A 212 -7.40 -10.70 -19.89
C ASN A 212 -6.84 -12.13 -19.69
N GLN A 213 -6.15 -12.38 -18.57
CA GLN A 213 -5.68 -13.74 -18.23
C GLN A 213 -6.84 -14.73 -18.08
N LYS A 214 -8.00 -14.25 -17.62
CA LYS A 214 -9.23 -15.04 -17.50
C LYS A 214 -10.03 -15.12 -18.81
N ARG A 215 -9.55 -14.51 -19.88
CA ARG A 215 -10.18 -14.51 -21.23
C ARG A 215 -11.60 -13.94 -21.22
N LEU A 216 -11.84 -12.91 -20.39
CA LEU A 216 -13.16 -12.25 -20.30
C LEU A 216 -13.30 -11.07 -21.26
N ILE A 217 -12.20 -10.65 -21.92
CA ILE A 217 -12.19 -9.61 -22.95
C ILE A 217 -12.24 -10.29 -24.32
N GLU A 218 -13.31 -10.04 -25.06
CA GLU A 218 -13.52 -10.55 -26.41
C GLU A 218 -13.20 -9.51 -27.49
N ASN A 219 -13.06 -8.23 -27.09
CA ASN A 219 -12.76 -7.13 -28.01
C ASN A 219 -11.38 -7.33 -28.64
N LYS A 220 -11.34 -7.49 -29.98
CA LYS A 220 -10.11 -7.71 -30.76
C LYS A 220 -9.17 -6.50 -30.78
N ASP A 221 -9.71 -5.30 -30.56
CA ASP A 221 -8.94 -4.04 -30.54
C ASP A 221 -8.34 -3.75 -29.17
N PHE A 222 -8.58 -4.63 -28.19
CA PHE A 222 -7.99 -4.53 -26.86
C PHE A 222 -6.47 -4.74 -26.89
N ASN A 223 -5.73 -3.74 -26.37
CA ASN A 223 -4.29 -3.85 -26.23
C ASN A 223 -3.81 -3.22 -24.90
N LEU A 224 -3.21 -4.03 -24.03
CA LEU A 224 -2.67 -3.57 -22.77
C LEU A 224 -1.58 -2.48 -22.88
N LYS A 225 -0.93 -2.34 -24.05
CA LYS A 225 0.07 -1.29 -24.27
C LYS A 225 -0.54 0.10 -24.34
N ASP A 226 -1.79 0.21 -24.76
CA ASP A 226 -2.47 1.51 -24.89
C ASP A 226 -2.71 2.16 -23.51
N PHE A 227 -2.78 1.35 -22.44
CA PHE A 227 -2.92 1.84 -21.07
C PHE A 227 -1.60 2.32 -20.45
N ASN A 228 -0.57 2.58 -21.24
CA ASN A 228 0.68 3.15 -20.79
C ASN A 228 0.74 4.65 -21.15
N LEU A 229 0.63 5.50 -20.14
CA LEU A 229 0.92 6.93 -20.27
C LEU A 229 2.22 7.22 -19.51
N THR A 230 3.26 7.65 -20.23
CA THR A 230 4.55 7.94 -19.61
C THR A 230 4.43 9.14 -18.65
N PRO A 231 4.81 8.96 -17.38
CA PRO A 231 4.84 10.09 -16.45
C PRO A 231 5.83 11.16 -16.90
N VAL A 232 5.49 12.42 -16.70
CA VAL A 232 6.42 13.54 -16.91
C VAL A 232 7.22 13.79 -15.64
N GLU A 233 8.48 14.18 -15.82
CA GLU A 233 9.31 14.57 -14.70
C GLU A 233 8.78 15.85 -14.07
N THR A 234 8.67 15.84 -12.74
CA THR A 234 8.22 17.01 -11.98
C THR A 234 9.42 17.74 -11.37
N THR A 235 9.38 19.06 -11.37
CA THR A 235 10.39 19.87 -10.68
C THR A 235 10.44 19.46 -9.22
N ALA A 236 11.65 19.20 -8.75
CA ALA A 236 11.88 18.82 -7.37
C ALA A 236 13.20 19.45 -6.89
N ILE A 237 13.19 19.93 -5.67
CA ILE A 237 14.30 20.65 -5.05
C ILE A 237 15.02 19.77 -4.02
N TYR A 238 16.22 20.23 -3.66
CA TYR A 238 16.95 19.80 -2.47
C TYR A 238 17.39 21.05 -1.67
N LEU A 239 17.77 20.87 -0.43
CA LEU A 239 18.42 21.88 0.40
C LEU A 239 19.92 21.57 0.47
N ASN A 240 20.75 22.54 0.16
CA ASN A 240 22.20 22.42 0.26
C ASN A 240 22.67 22.49 1.73
N GLU A 241 23.95 22.24 1.98
CA GLU A 241 24.49 22.18 3.35
C GLU A 241 24.35 23.49 4.11
N ASN A 242 24.50 24.64 3.41
CA ASN A 242 24.33 25.95 4.05
C ASN A 242 22.88 26.17 4.48
N GLU A 243 21.92 25.80 3.64
CA GLU A 243 20.50 25.88 3.97
C GLU A 243 20.14 24.95 5.14
N LEU A 244 20.69 23.73 5.16
CA LEU A 244 20.50 22.81 6.29
C LEU A 244 21.10 23.36 7.58
N LYS A 245 22.26 24.00 7.50
CA LYS A 245 22.91 24.67 8.65
C LYS A 245 22.05 25.84 9.13
N GLN A 246 21.59 26.72 8.23
CA GLN A 246 20.69 27.81 8.59
C GLN A 246 19.41 27.31 9.29
N MET A 247 18.84 26.16 8.82
CA MET A 247 17.70 25.55 9.49
C MET A 247 18.07 25.05 10.89
N LEU A 248 19.24 24.43 11.07
CA LEU A 248 19.70 23.91 12.36
C LEU A 248 19.94 25.02 13.39
N ASP A 249 20.53 26.14 12.95
CA ASP A 249 20.92 27.26 13.78
C ASP A 249 19.75 28.22 14.10
N LEU A 250 18.60 28.08 13.39
CA LEU A 250 17.42 28.93 13.60
C LEU A 250 16.85 28.73 15.01
N ASP A 251 16.76 29.81 15.77
CA ASP A 251 16.04 29.77 17.06
C ASP A 251 14.54 29.69 16.87
N LEU A 252 13.94 28.65 17.41
CA LEU A 252 12.50 28.37 17.40
C LEU A 252 11.99 28.03 18.81
N SER A 253 12.70 28.48 19.85
CA SER A 253 12.39 28.20 21.25
C SER A 253 11.00 28.66 21.67
N ASP A 254 10.50 29.73 21.02
CA ASP A 254 9.14 30.28 21.17
C ASP A 254 8.07 29.52 20.39
N LYS A 255 8.47 28.65 19.44
CA LYS A 255 7.57 27.93 18.52
C LYS A 255 7.83 26.42 18.53
N LYS A 256 7.58 25.75 19.64
CA LYS A 256 7.92 24.34 19.87
C LYS A 256 7.46 23.36 18.77
N HIS A 257 6.32 23.63 18.12
CA HIS A 257 5.84 22.79 17.02
C HIS A 257 6.64 22.99 15.71
N TYR A 258 7.21 24.20 15.48
CA TYR A 258 8.13 24.42 14.37
C TYR A 258 9.50 23.81 14.69
N GLU A 259 10.01 23.98 15.91
CA GLU A 259 11.23 23.35 16.38
C GLU A 259 11.18 21.83 16.18
N LEU A 260 10.12 21.17 16.64
CA LEU A 260 9.92 19.74 16.47
C LEU A 260 9.88 19.32 14.99
N ALA A 261 9.17 20.08 14.15
CA ALA A 261 9.07 19.77 12.71
C ALA A 261 10.42 19.94 11.99
N ARG A 262 11.17 21.00 12.33
CA ARG A 262 12.53 21.24 11.84
C ARG A 262 13.45 20.08 12.19
N ASP A 263 13.46 19.68 13.45
CA ASP A 263 14.37 18.66 13.96
C ASP A 263 14.11 17.29 13.34
N ILE A 264 12.83 16.90 13.22
CA ILE A 264 12.45 15.69 12.51
C ILE A 264 12.88 15.75 11.03
N PHE A 265 12.67 16.89 10.36
CA PHE A 265 13.04 17.06 8.96
C PHE A 265 14.55 16.99 8.76
N LEU A 266 15.34 17.64 9.63
CA LEU A 266 16.81 17.60 9.58
C LEU A 266 17.35 16.18 9.81
N ILE A 267 16.78 15.41 10.74
CA ILE A 267 17.11 13.98 10.88
C ILE A 267 16.88 13.23 9.57
N GLY A 268 15.77 13.52 8.87
CA GLY A 268 15.53 13.00 7.53
C GLY A 268 16.59 13.41 6.51
N CYS A 269 17.07 14.68 6.57
CA CYS A 269 18.13 15.20 5.70
C CYS A 269 19.50 14.58 5.96
N TYR A 270 19.79 14.18 7.19
CA TYR A 270 21.07 13.56 7.56
C TYR A 270 21.06 12.03 7.49
N THR A 271 19.88 11.39 7.47
CA THR A 271 19.77 9.93 7.35
C THR A 271 19.39 9.44 5.96
N GLY A 272 18.82 10.32 5.12
CA GLY A 272 18.35 9.97 3.79
C GLY A 272 17.14 9.03 3.76
N GLN A 273 16.48 8.77 4.88
CA GLN A 273 15.35 7.85 4.96
C GLN A 273 14.04 8.45 4.44
N ARG A 274 13.00 7.65 4.25
CA ARG A 274 11.66 8.14 3.91
C ARG A 274 10.97 8.68 5.16
N VAL A 275 10.04 9.60 5.00
CA VAL A 275 9.28 10.18 6.12
C VAL A 275 8.61 9.12 7.00
N SER A 276 8.12 8.04 6.41
CA SER A 276 7.57 6.90 7.16
C SER A 276 8.59 6.26 8.11
N ASP A 277 9.87 6.40 7.81
CA ASP A 277 10.97 5.72 8.49
C ASP A 277 11.70 6.67 9.44
N TYR A 278 12.00 7.93 9.05
CA TYR A 278 12.65 8.88 9.94
C TYR A 278 11.70 9.60 10.90
N ASN A 279 10.43 9.75 10.55
CA ASN A 279 9.43 10.39 11.42
C ASN A 279 8.79 9.34 12.35
N GLY A 280 9.43 9.08 13.45
CA GLY A 280 8.98 8.11 14.46
C GLY A 280 10.08 7.14 14.88
N LEU A 281 11.34 7.59 14.78
CA LEU A 281 12.47 6.95 15.45
C LEU A 281 12.27 7.03 16.96
N THR A 282 12.74 6.03 17.66
CA THR A 282 12.66 5.93 19.13
C THR A 282 14.05 5.57 19.68
N LYS A 283 14.19 5.58 20.98
CA LYS A 283 15.46 5.20 21.65
C LYS A 283 15.91 3.79 21.26
N GLU A 284 14.94 2.87 21.10
CA GLU A 284 15.20 1.48 20.69
C GLU A 284 15.72 1.38 19.24
N SER A 285 15.59 2.46 18.46
CA SER A 285 16.20 2.54 17.12
C SER A 285 17.70 2.78 17.17
N ILE A 286 18.25 3.21 18.32
CA ILE A 286 19.68 3.52 18.48
C ILE A 286 20.45 2.22 18.76
N LYS A 287 21.49 2.00 17.97
CA LYS A 287 22.39 0.84 18.09
C LYS A 287 23.84 1.31 18.06
N LYS A 288 24.67 0.73 18.92
CA LYS A 288 26.11 0.98 18.95
C LYS A 288 26.87 -0.02 18.06
N ILE A 289 27.72 0.47 17.19
CA ILE A 289 28.60 -0.34 16.33
C ILE A 289 30.00 0.31 16.39
N ASN A 290 31.01 -0.43 16.86
CA ASN A 290 32.39 0.05 16.98
C ASN A 290 32.46 1.46 17.64
N ASP A 291 31.83 1.60 18.82
CA ASP A 291 31.74 2.82 19.63
C ASP A 291 31.07 4.03 18.95
N ARG A 292 30.39 3.83 17.85
CA ARG A 292 29.60 4.85 17.15
C ARG A 292 28.13 4.52 17.19
N ASP A 293 27.29 5.54 17.32
CA ASP A 293 25.83 5.37 17.38
C ASP A 293 25.21 5.43 15.99
N TYR A 294 24.26 4.55 15.75
CA TYR A 294 23.51 4.42 14.49
C TYR A 294 22.03 4.27 14.77
N PHE A 295 21.21 4.82 13.90
CA PHE A 295 19.81 4.41 13.81
C PHE A 295 19.69 3.14 12.99
N SER A 296 19.24 2.05 13.61
CA SER A 296 18.92 0.77 12.93
C SER A 296 17.46 0.78 12.50
N ILE A 297 17.23 0.98 11.21
CA ILE A 297 15.90 1.25 10.64
C ILE A 297 15.47 0.09 9.75
N LYS A 298 14.33 -0.55 10.06
CA LYS A 298 13.64 -1.45 9.13
C LYS A 298 12.67 -0.63 8.28
N GLN A 299 13.03 -0.39 7.02
CA GLN A 299 12.24 0.44 6.11
C GLN A 299 10.83 -0.15 5.90
N LYS A 300 9.78 0.62 6.16
CA LYS A 300 8.38 0.17 6.07
C LYS A 300 7.95 -0.25 4.67
N LYS A 301 8.46 0.44 3.64
CA LYS A 301 8.06 0.18 2.25
C LYS A 301 8.77 -1.02 1.62
N THR A 302 10.04 -1.26 1.98
CA THR A 302 10.91 -2.24 1.30
C THR A 302 11.28 -3.42 2.16
N GLY A 303 11.07 -3.33 3.49
CA GLY A 303 11.49 -4.32 4.48
C GLY A 303 13.01 -4.36 4.72
N ASN A 304 13.81 -3.58 3.99
CA ASN A 304 15.27 -3.57 4.12
C ASN A 304 15.66 -2.97 5.47
N LYS A 305 16.70 -3.55 6.09
CA LYS A 305 17.35 -2.99 7.26
C LYS A 305 18.50 -2.10 6.81
N VAL A 306 18.57 -0.90 7.37
CA VAL A 306 19.62 0.10 7.10
C VAL A 306 20.10 0.66 8.43
N ASP A 307 21.41 0.73 8.61
CA ASP A 307 22.03 1.35 9.77
C ASP A 307 22.57 2.75 9.35
N CYS A 308 21.90 3.81 9.81
CA CYS A 308 22.22 5.19 9.49
C CYS A 308 23.07 5.80 10.61
N TYR A 309 24.26 6.30 10.29
CA TYR A 309 25.15 6.93 11.26
C TYR A 309 24.49 8.17 11.90
N ILE A 310 24.56 8.28 13.21
CA ILE A 310 24.09 9.45 13.96
C ILE A 310 25.19 10.53 13.89
N THR A 311 24.98 11.51 13.02
CA THR A 311 25.93 12.59 12.79
C THR A 311 26.00 13.54 13.99
N LYS A 312 27.00 14.43 14.00
CA LYS A 312 27.12 15.46 15.04
C LYS A 312 25.92 16.39 15.13
N GLU A 313 25.28 16.69 13.99
CA GLU A 313 24.08 17.52 13.92
C GLU A 313 22.87 16.80 14.54
N ILE A 314 22.71 15.49 14.27
CA ILE A 314 21.66 14.68 14.89
C ILE A 314 21.88 14.60 16.40
N ASN A 315 23.11 14.35 16.84
CA ASN A 315 23.47 14.34 18.26
C ASN A 315 23.18 15.70 18.92
N GLN A 316 23.52 16.82 18.27
CA GLN A 316 23.20 18.17 18.75
C GLN A 316 21.67 18.33 18.92
N ILE A 317 20.88 17.93 17.93
CA ILE A 317 19.42 17.99 18.01
C ILE A 317 18.91 17.19 19.22
N MET A 318 19.33 15.95 19.37
CA MET A 318 18.85 15.06 20.42
C MET A 318 19.30 15.51 21.81
N SER A 319 20.57 15.89 21.98
CA SER A 319 21.11 16.27 23.28
C SER A 319 20.56 17.58 23.81
N LEU A 320 20.41 18.59 22.93
CA LEU A 320 19.96 19.92 23.37
C LEU A 320 18.45 19.98 23.67
N ARG A 321 17.62 19.16 23.02
CA ARG A 321 16.18 19.36 23.02
C ARG A 321 15.36 18.13 23.41
N TYR A 322 15.94 16.92 23.38
CA TYR A 322 15.18 15.66 23.51
C TYR A 322 15.86 14.67 24.46
N ASN A 323 16.64 15.10 25.42
CA ASN A 323 17.32 14.24 26.42
C ASN A 323 18.07 13.05 25.79
N CYS A 324 18.81 13.31 24.70
CA CYS A 324 19.52 12.29 23.91
C CYS A 324 18.63 11.23 23.26
N GLU A 325 17.34 11.50 23.08
CA GLU A 325 16.39 10.63 22.38
C GLU A 325 15.93 11.27 21.07
N PRO A 326 15.43 10.48 20.09
CA PRO A 326 14.84 11.05 18.89
C PRO A 326 13.56 11.86 19.19
N PRO A 327 13.26 12.92 18.39
CA PRO A 327 12.03 13.69 18.56
C PRO A 327 10.79 12.85 18.37
N LYS A 328 9.71 13.19 19.09
CA LYS A 328 8.41 12.52 18.98
C LYS A 328 7.81 12.73 17.58
N LYS A 329 7.17 11.66 17.06
CA LYS A 329 6.50 11.67 15.76
C LYS A 329 5.41 12.74 15.68
N ILE A 330 5.28 13.39 14.48
CA ILE A 330 4.16 14.26 14.12
C ILE A 330 3.47 13.77 12.84
N LEU A 331 2.29 14.33 12.54
CA LEU A 331 1.61 14.02 11.28
C LEU A 331 2.41 14.59 10.09
N GLU A 332 2.55 13.84 9.01
CA GLU A 332 3.28 14.29 7.82
C GLU A 332 2.68 15.56 7.22
N LYS A 333 1.36 15.75 7.31
CA LYS A 333 0.67 16.98 6.88
C LYS A 333 1.20 18.21 7.65
N ASP A 334 1.37 18.08 8.96
CA ASP A 334 1.83 19.17 9.81
C ASP A 334 3.34 19.39 9.61
N LEU A 335 4.13 18.32 9.48
CA LEU A 335 5.54 18.41 9.08
C LEU A 335 5.66 19.26 7.80
N ASN A 336 4.94 18.89 6.73
CA ASN A 336 4.99 19.61 5.46
C ASN A 336 4.53 21.07 5.55
N LYS A 337 3.59 21.37 6.43
CA LYS A 337 3.12 22.75 6.69
C LYS A 337 4.21 23.56 7.37
N TYR A 338 4.81 23.01 8.42
CA TYR A 338 5.76 23.77 9.25
C TYR A 338 7.12 23.95 8.58
N ILE A 339 7.65 22.94 7.87
CA ILE A 339 8.93 23.09 7.16
C ILE A 339 8.88 24.14 6.05
N LYS A 340 7.73 24.31 5.37
CA LYS A 340 7.54 25.42 4.42
C LYS A 340 7.59 26.78 5.11
N LYS A 341 6.97 26.90 6.27
CA LYS A 341 6.99 28.14 7.05
C LYS A 341 8.39 28.45 7.58
N ILE A 342 9.17 27.45 7.95
CA ILE A 342 10.58 27.61 8.34
C ILE A 342 11.41 28.09 7.14
N GLY A 343 11.22 27.49 5.97
CA GLY A 343 11.88 27.97 4.75
C GLY A 343 11.51 29.41 4.38
N GLU A 344 10.28 29.83 4.63
CA GLU A 344 9.81 31.21 4.45
C GLU A 344 10.50 32.16 5.46
N ILE A 345 10.64 31.77 6.73
CA ILE A 345 11.35 32.54 7.77
C ILE A 345 12.83 32.70 7.41
N LEU A 346 13.45 31.69 6.80
CA LEU A 346 14.84 31.70 6.36
C LEU A 346 15.06 32.38 5.01
N ASN A 347 14.00 32.92 4.40
CA ASN A 347 14.03 33.59 3.09
C ASN A 347 14.60 32.69 1.96
N PHE A 348 14.19 31.40 1.93
CA PHE A 348 14.52 30.53 0.79
C PHE A 348 13.64 30.89 -0.42
N ASP A 349 13.81 32.14 -0.92
CA ASP A 349 12.94 32.79 -1.91
C ASP A 349 13.40 32.58 -3.36
N GLU A 350 14.47 31.83 -3.59
CA GLU A 350 14.92 31.46 -4.93
C GLU A 350 13.74 31.00 -5.78
N LYS A 351 13.59 31.59 -6.98
CA LYS A 351 12.51 31.28 -7.91
C LYS A 351 12.85 30.06 -8.74
N ILE A 352 12.14 28.97 -8.50
CA ILE A 352 12.33 27.70 -9.21
C ILE A 352 11.30 27.60 -10.34
N GLU A 353 11.78 27.37 -11.57
CA GLU A 353 10.89 27.11 -12.72
C GLU A 353 10.19 25.77 -12.53
N CYS A 354 8.86 25.78 -12.53
CA CYS A 354 8.01 24.61 -12.42
C CYS A 354 7.10 24.51 -13.65
N ILE A 355 7.19 23.38 -14.35
CA ILE A 355 6.27 23.07 -15.44
C ILE A 355 5.07 22.33 -14.85
N ILE A 356 3.92 22.96 -14.83
CA ILE A 356 2.68 22.40 -14.29
C ILE A 356 1.81 21.95 -15.47
N LYS A 357 1.66 20.63 -15.63
CA LYS A 357 0.74 20.01 -16.59
C LYS A 357 -0.53 19.58 -15.86
N LYS A 358 -1.57 20.39 -15.96
CA LYS A 358 -2.84 20.14 -15.29
C LYS A 358 -4.00 20.37 -16.26
N GLY A 359 -4.85 19.36 -16.40
CA GLY A 359 -5.88 19.39 -17.43
C GLY A 359 -5.26 19.46 -18.83
N ILE A 360 -5.84 20.33 -19.66
CA ILE A 360 -5.36 20.62 -21.02
C ILE A 360 -4.19 21.62 -21.00
N GLN A 361 -4.02 22.34 -19.89
CA GLN A 361 -3.06 23.43 -19.80
C GLN A 361 -1.67 22.95 -19.36
N GLU A 362 -0.66 23.44 -20.03
CA GLU A 362 0.72 23.41 -19.60
C GLU A 362 1.15 24.85 -19.28
N LYS A 363 1.57 25.08 -18.05
CA LYS A 363 1.97 26.41 -17.58
C LYS A 363 3.34 26.35 -16.93
N LYS A 364 4.21 27.30 -17.28
CA LYS A 364 5.44 27.57 -16.54
C LYS A 364 5.16 28.56 -15.42
N GLU A 365 5.50 28.20 -14.21
CA GLU A 365 5.39 29.06 -13.03
C GLU A 365 6.72 29.12 -12.29
N TYR A 366 7.07 30.32 -11.80
CA TYR A 366 8.23 30.52 -10.96
C TYR A 366 7.80 30.53 -9.50
N ILE A 367 8.09 29.43 -8.80
CA ILE A 367 7.62 29.18 -7.44
C ILE A 367 8.80 29.38 -6.47
N PRO A 368 8.64 30.15 -5.36
CA PRO A 368 9.67 30.26 -4.35
C PRO A 368 10.06 28.89 -3.77
N LYS A 369 11.35 28.63 -3.59
CA LYS A 369 11.91 27.36 -3.13
C LYS A 369 11.25 26.85 -1.85
N TYR A 370 10.96 27.73 -0.87
CA TYR A 370 10.32 27.34 0.38
C TYR A 370 8.95 26.68 0.17
N LYS A 371 8.18 27.08 -0.84
CA LYS A 371 6.87 26.48 -1.15
C LYS A 371 6.99 25.05 -1.69
N LEU A 372 8.14 24.67 -2.21
CA LEU A 372 8.43 23.37 -2.79
C LEU A 372 9.02 22.40 -1.76
N ILE A 373 9.41 22.87 -0.57
CA ILE A 373 9.93 22.01 0.50
C ILE A 373 8.82 21.09 1.00
N HIS A 374 9.11 19.80 1.09
CA HIS A 374 8.23 18.79 1.67
C HIS A 374 9.04 17.61 2.23
N SER A 375 8.38 16.67 2.89
CA SER A 375 9.03 15.53 3.57
C SER A 375 10.02 14.75 2.69
N HIS A 376 9.75 14.58 1.40
CA HIS A 376 10.67 13.94 0.46
C HIS A 376 11.88 14.79 0.08
N THR A 377 11.83 16.12 0.30
CA THR A 377 12.98 17.00 0.08
C THR A 377 14.14 16.59 0.99
N ALA A 378 13.86 16.13 2.23
CA ALA A 378 14.88 15.62 3.14
C ALA A 378 15.76 14.54 2.49
N ARG A 379 15.13 13.51 1.92
CA ARG A 379 15.85 12.41 1.26
C ARG A 379 16.60 12.86 -0.01
N ARG A 380 16.04 13.81 -0.76
CA ARG A 380 16.72 14.40 -1.92
C ARG A 380 17.97 15.20 -1.48
N SER A 381 17.85 15.99 -0.41
CA SER A 381 18.97 16.73 0.16
C SER A 381 20.10 15.80 0.58
N PHE A 382 19.80 14.71 1.29
CA PHE A 382 20.80 13.71 1.63
C PHE A 382 21.51 13.16 0.38
N CYS A 383 20.74 12.62 -0.57
CA CYS A 383 21.30 11.97 -1.75
C CYS A 383 22.15 12.94 -2.58
N THR A 384 21.67 14.18 -2.78
CA THR A 384 22.37 15.20 -3.58
C THR A 384 23.62 15.71 -2.86
N ASN A 385 23.55 16.04 -1.56
CA ASN A 385 24.69 16.53 -0.81
C ASN A 385 25.79 15.46 -0.66
N MET A 386 25.43 14.19 -0.44
CA MET A 386 26.42 13.10 -0.38
C MET A 386 27.07 12.86 -1.75
N TYR A 387 26.29 12.97 -2.84
CA TYR A 387 26.84 12.90 -4.19
C TYR A 387 27.82 14.05 -4.48
N LEU A 388 27.49 15.27 -4.08
CA LEU A 388 28.36 16.45 -4.21
C LEU A 388 29.64 16.32 -3.37
N LYS A 389 29.55 15.61 -2.22
CA LYS A 389 30.73 15.25 -1.40
C LYS A 389 31.56 14.11 -1.98
N LYS A 390 31.28 13.67 -3.20
CA LYS A 390 32.00 12.59 -3.90
C LYS A 390 31.89 11.23 -3.20
N MET A 391 30.84 11.02 -2.37
CA MET A 391 30.54 9.71 -1.82
C MET A 391 30.15 8.76 -2.96
N PRO A 392 30.71 7.52 -3.02
CA PRO A 392 30.36 6.57 -4.07
C PRO A 392 28.85 6.32 -4.11
N MET A 393 28.28 6.27 -5.32
CA MET A 393 26.83 6.14 -5.52
C MET A 393 26.25 4.91 -4.83
N PHE A 394 26.96 3.79 -4.87
CA PHE A 394 26.51 2.56 -4.21
C PHE A 394 26.43 2.69 -2.68
N ASP A 395 27.35 3.45 -2.09
CA ASP A 395 27.35 3.72 -0.64
C ASP A 395 26.17 4.62 -0.27
N ILE A 396 25.89 5.67 -1.08
CA ILE A 396 24.69 6.50 -0.86
C ILE A 396 23.41 5.66 -1.00
N MET A 397 23.37 4.74 -1.97
CA MET A 397 22.22 3.83 -2.16
C MET A 397 22.07 2.87 -0.97
N LEU A 398 23.17 2.39 -0.39
CA LEU A 398 23.16 1.54 0.81
C LEU A 398 22.49 2.27 1.98
N PHE A 399 22.96 3.48 2.31
CA PHE A 399 22.40 4.29 3.39
C PHE A 399 20.96 4.71 3.13
N SER A 400 20.65 5.14 1.92
CA SER A 400 19.30 5.55 1.58
C SER A 400 18.34 4.38 1.34
N GLY A 401 18.86 3.17 1.07
CA GLY A 401 18.06 1.96 0.80
C GLY A 401 17.37 2.00 -0.57
N HIS A 402 18.03 2.56 -1.61
CA HIS A 402 17.60 2.42 -2.99
C HIS A 402 18.04 1.07 -3.54
N LYS A 403 17.15 0.40 -4.30
CA LYS A 403 17.43 -0.93 -4.86
C LYS A 403 18.08 -0.85 -6.25
N THR A 404 17.79 0.21 -7.00
CA THR A 404 18.28 0.38 -8.36
C THR A 404 18.86 1.78 -8.57
N GLU A 405 19.86 1.86 -9.43
CA GLU A 405 20.48 3.12 -9.84
C GLU A 405 19.47 4.07 -10.51
N SER A 406 18.59 3.53 -11.35
CA SER A 406 17.53 4.30 -12.02
C SER A 406 16.58 4.99 -11.01
N GLU A 407 16.23 4.31 -9.90
CA GLU A 407 15.43 4.93 -8.84
C GLU A 407 16.25 5.99 -8.08
N PHE A 408 17.53 5.71 -7.81
CA PHE A 408 18.40 6.62 -7.10
C PHE A 408 18.67 7.91 -7.90
N ARG A 409 18.94 7.83 -9.19
CA ARG A 409 19.18 8.98 -10.08
C ARG A 409 18.06 10.01 -10.03
N LYS A 410 16.81 9.61 -9.78
CA LYS A 410 15.66 10.51 -9.60
C LYS A 410 15.74 11.38 -8.33
N TYR A 411 16.65 11.08 -7.42
CA TYR A 411 16.85 11.83 -6.19
C TYR A 411 18.04 12.80 -6.26
N ILE A 412 18.92 12.65 -7.26
CA ILE A 412 19.99 13.61 -7.50
C ILE A 412 19.41 14.81 -8.25
N ARG A 413 19.54 15.99 -7.66
CA ARG A 413 18.97 17.25 -8.18
C ARG A 413 20.08 18.25 -8.48
N ILE A 414 20.94 17.86 -9.41
CA ILE A 414 22.04 18.64 -9.94
C ILE A 414 21.73 18.88 -11.41
N ASP A 415 21.81 20.14 -11.84
CA ASP A 415 21.67 20.47 -13.26
C ASP A 415 22.90 20.00 -14.08
N GLY A 416 22.78 20.07 -15.40
CA GLY A 416 23.83 19.60 -16.31
C GLY A 416 25.12 20.42 -16.20
N GLU A 417 25.01 21.73 -15.96
CA GLU A 417 26.15 22.64 -15.84
C GLU A 417 26.93 22.38 -14.55
N GLN A 418 26.24 22.28 -13.43
CA GLN A 418 26.85 21.94 -12.14
C GLN A 418 27.50 20.56 -12.16
N ARG A 419 26.88 19.60 -12.89
CA ARG A 419 27.46 18.27 -13.07
C ARG A 419 28.73 18.32 -13.91
N ALA A 420 28.73 19.09 -15.00
CA ALA A 420 29.90 19.27 -15.85
C ALA A 420 31.06 19.91 -15.09
N SER A 421 30.78 20.99 -14.34
CA SER A 421 31.77 21.63 -13.46
C SER A 421 32.40 20.65 -12.45
N ASN A 422 31.54 19.89 -11.74
CA ASN A 422 32.00 18.89 -10.77
C ASN A 422 32.91 17.81 -11.38
N ILE A 423 32.70 17.45 -12.66
CA ILE A 423 33.56 16.46 -13.36
C ILE A 423 34.92 17.07 -13.67
N VAL A 424 34.98 18.35 -14.09
CA VAL A 424 36.22 19.06 -14.32
C VAL A 424 37.00 19.16 -13.02
N ASP A 425 36.36 19.55 -11.91
CA ASP A 425 37.00 19.66 -10.58
C ASP A 425 37.56 18.31 -10.04
N LEU A 426 37.21 17.17 -10.70
CA LEU A 426 37.77 15.86 -10.39
C LEU A 426 39.16 15.62 -11.04
N GLY A 427 39.62 16.52 -11.91
CA GLY A 427 40.92 16.42 -12.56
C GLY A 427 41.00 15.31 -13.63
N TYR A 428 39.91 14.87 -14.20
CA TYR A 428 39.92 13.85 -15.27
C TYR A 428 40.39 14.39 -16.62
N PHE A 429 40.51 15.72 -16.74
CA PHE A 429 40.88 16.37 -17.99
C PHE A 429 42.22 17.14 -17.87
N ASP A 430 42.93 17.03 -16.75
CA ASP A 430 44.23 17.63 -16.48
C ASP A 430 45.40 16.69 -16.84
#